data_660e5ce3e9bf1c8f72a0b3575d7ceea9
#
_entry.id   660e5ce3e9bf1c8f72a0b3575d7ceea9
#
_cell.length_a   1.000
_cell.length_b   1.000
_cell.length_c   1.000
_cell.angle_alpha   90.00
_cell.angle_beta   90.00
_cell.angle_gamma   90.00
#
_symmetry.space_group_name_H-M   'P 1'
#
loop_
_entity.id
_entity.type
_entity.pdbx_description
1 polymer ?
#
loop_
_entity_poly.entity_id
_entity_poly.type
_entity_poly.pdbx_seq_one_letter_code
_entity_poly.pdbx_strand_id
1 'polypeptide(L)'
;ERDFPSDPSRIDAFQKKCFEGLVFMDHDHEHFRSLMNEWLEKGLAHDWVDASTPPAAIGYCFGGMAAIEAVRGGLNLGGVVSFHGLLQTGEDPNPARFGVERPPLKTCDNTYNANTIILIENGADDQLVPLESRHRFFDEMDAAGVDWVFHHHAKTPHGFALPATLGPPGRLHEATDRRSTVNMLSLFREIFPGVPQNPVAHNAAGTSIPL
;
A
#
# COMPACT_ATOMS: atom_id res chain seq x y z
N GLU A 1 -2.17 1.25 -24.06
CA GLU A 1 -2.05 2.70 -23.84
C GLU A 1 -1.40 2.91 -22.47
N ARG A 2 -0.33 3.71 -22.42
CA ARG A 2 0.36 4.04 -21.15
C ARG A 2 -0.31 5.21 -20.43
N ASP A 3 -1.15 5.96 -21.13
CA ASP A 3 -1.76 7.18 -20.63
C ASP A 3 -3.26 6.99 -20.38
N PHE A 4 -3.76 7.69 -19.37
CA PHE A 4 -5.19 7.74 -19.08
C PHE A 4 -5.93 8.32 -20.29
N PRO A 5 -7.05 7.72 -20.75
CA PRO A 5 -7.75 8.21 -21.92
C PRO A 5 -8.23 9.65 -21.73
N SER A 6 -7.91 10.51 -22.69
CA SER A 6 -8.46 11.88 -22.73
C SER A 6 -9.90 11.93 -23.24
N ASP A 7 -10.35 10.88 -23.94
CA ASP A 7 -11.73 10.76 -24.45
C ASP A 7 -12.63 10.17 -23.36
N PRO A 8 -13.63 10.91 -22.85
CA PRO A 8 -14.54 10.44 -21.82
C PRO A 8 -15.28 9.14 -22.18
N SER A 9 -15.55 8.89 -23.45
CA SER A 9 -16.24 7.67 -23.91
C SER A 9 -15.40 6.39 -23.71
N ARG A 10 -14.10 6.53 -23.49
CA ARG A 10 -13.15 5.42 -23.27
C ARG A 10 -12.79 5.21 -21.80
N ILE A 11 -13.17 6.13 -20.93
CA ILE A 11 -12.80 6.09 -19.51
C ILE A 11 -13.36 4.84 -18.83
N ASP A 12 -14.63 4.54 -19.03
CA ASP A 12 -15.29 3.37 -18.39
C ASP A 12 -14.64 2.05 -18.80
N ALA A 13 -14.36 1.90 -20.10
CA ALA A 13 -13.70 0.70 -20.62
C ALA A 13 -12.26 0.56 -20.09
N PHE A 14 -11.55 1.67 -19.98
CA PHE A 14 -10.20 1.70 -19.41
C PHE A 14 -10.21 1.35 -17.92
N GLN A 15 -11.11 1.96 -17.15
CA GLN A 15 -11.26 1.67 -15.71
C GLN A 15 -11.63 0.20 -15.47
N LYS A 16 -12.56 -0.34 -16.26
CA LYS A 16 -12.91 -1.75 -16.18
C LYS A 16 -11.72 -2.64 -16.42
N LYS A 17 -10.92 -2.38 -17.45
CA LYS A 17 -9.70 -3.15 -17.75
C LYS A 17 -8.65 -3.06 -16.64
N CYS A 18 -8.46 -1.88 -16.05
CA CYS A 18 -7.57 -1.72 -14.89
C CYS A 18 -8.06 -2.54 -13.69
N PHE A 19 -9.38 -2.54 -13.46
CA PHE A 19 -9.98 -3.28 -12.36
C PHE A 19 -9.94 -4.80 -12.58
N GLU A 20 -10.09 -5.28 -13.81
CA GLU A 20 -9.89 -6.70 -14.16
C GLU A 20 -8.47 -7.17 -13.80
N GLY A 21 -7.45 -6.34 -14.13
CA GLY A 21 -6.07 -6.63 -13.74
C GLY A 21 -5.85 -6.64 -12.23
N LEU A 22 -6.48 -5.72 -11.50
CA LEU A 22 -6.44 -5.66 -10.04
C LEU A 22 -7.06 -6.92 -9.43
N VAL A 23 -8.26 -7.30 -9.86
CA VAL A 23 -8.97 -8.49 -9.39
C VAL A 23 -8.18 -9.76 -9.67
N PHE A 24 -7.54 -9.85 -10.83
CA PHE A 24 -6.68 -10.99 -11.17
C PHE A 24 -5.51 -11.16 -10.18
N MET A 25 -4.84 -10.07 -9.83
CA MET A 25 -3.75 -10.11 -8.84
C MET A 25 -4.26 -10.38 -7.41
N ASP A 26 -5.34 -9.70 -7.02
CA ASP A 26 -5.94 -9.80 -5.69
C ASP A 26 -6.44 -11.23 -5.35
N HIS A 27 -6.80 -12.05 -6.35
CA HIS A 27 -7.36 -13.38 -6.16
C HIS A 27 -6.38 -14.53 -6.37
N ASP A 28 -5.10 -14.26 -6.58
CA ASP A 28 -4.05 -15.28 -6.69
C ASP A 28 -2.82 -14.85 -5.89
N HIS A 29 -2.76 -15.25 -4.62
CA HIS A 29 -1.71 -14.83 -3.69
C HIS A 29 -0.33 -15.25 -4.15
N GLU A 30 -0.18 -16.48 -4.66
CA GLU A 30 1.12 -16.97 -5.14
C GLU A 30 1.63 -16.14 -6.32
N HIS A 31 0.76 -15.90 -7.30
CA HIS A 31 1.10 -15.06 -8.44
C HIS A 31 1.42 -13.63 -8.02
N PHE A 32 0.62 -13.05 -7.13
CA PHE A 32 0.82 -11.68 -6.66
C PHE A 32 2.15 -11.50 -5.95
N ARG A 33 2.48 -12.42 -5.02
CA ARG A 33 3.76 -12.40 -4.27
C ARG A 33 4.95 -12.66 -5.17
N SER A 34 4.82 -13.57 -6.15
CA SER A 34 5.85 -13.81 -7.16
C SER A 34 6.14 -12.56 -8.00
N LEU A 35 5.10 -11.83 -8.40
CA LEU A 35 5.24 -10.58 -9.13
C LEU A 35 5.94 -9.50 -8.30
N MET A 36 5.60 -9.37 -7.00
CA MET A 36 6.27 -8.44 -6.11
C MET A 36 7.76 -8.77 -5.94
N ASN A 37 8.09 -10.05 -5.79
CA ASN A 37 9.48 -10.50 -5.72
C ASN A 37 10.25 -10.20 -7.00
N GLU A 38 9.67 -10.46 -8.16
CA GLU A 38 10.29 -10.16 -9.46
C GLU A 38 10.59 -8.67 -9.62
N TRP A 39 9.67 -7.79 -9.20
CA TRP A 39 9.87 -6.35 -9.24
C TRP A 39 10.96 -5.89 -8.27
N LEU A 40 10.99 -6.47 -7.06
CA LEU A 40 12.03 -6.20 -6.09
C LEU A 40 13.41 -6.59 -6.63
N GLU A 41 13.56 -7.81 -7.16
CA GLU A 41 14.81 -8.30 -7.74
C GLU A 41 15.29 -7.41 -8.91
N LYS A 42 14.37 -7.02 -9.81
CA LYS A 42 14.68 -6.10 -10.90
C LYS A 42 15.11 -4.73 -10.40
N GLY A 43 14.47 -4.21 -9.36
CA GLY A 43 14.84 -2.95 -8.73
C GLY A 43 16.24 -3.01 -8.12
N LEU A 44 16.54 -4.06 -7.37
CA LEU A 44 17.83 -4.27 -6.71
C LEU A 44 18.98 -4.56 -7.68
N ALA A 45 18.68 -5.01 -8.91
CA ALA A 45 19.68 -5.28 -9.93
C ALA A 45 20.27 -4.03 -10.59
N HIS A 46 19.72 -2.84 -10.31
CA HIS A 46 20.27 -1.59 -10.86
C HIS A 46 21.56 -1.19 -10.13
N ASP A 47 22.58 -0.82 -10.88
CA ASP A 47 23.91 -0.44 -10.39
C ASP A 47 23.94 0.83 -9.52
N TRP A 48 22.88 1.64 -9.56
CA TRP A 48 22.69 2.84 -8.71
C TRP A 48 21.93 2.55 -7.41
N VAL A 49 21.51 1.30 -7.17
CA VAL A 49 20.82 0.86 -5.95
C VAL A 49 21.82 0.21 -5.00
N ASP A 50 21.86 0.67 -3.76
CA ASP A 50 22.59 -0.01 -2.69
C ASP A 50 21.78 -1.22 -2.18
N ALA A 51 22.12 -2.40 -2.68
CA ALA A 51 21.49 -3.66 -2.30
C ALA A 51 22.04 -4.26 -1.00
N SER A 52 22.99 -3.58 -0.32
CA SER A 52 23.55 -4.04 0.97
C SER A 52 22.59 -3.86 2.15
N THR A 53 21.61 -2.98 2.00
CA THR A 53 20.55 -2.70 2.99
C THR A 53 19.21 -3.15 2.45
N PRO A 54 18.39 -3.88 3.23
CA PRO A 54 17.03 -4.22 2.79
C PRO A 54 16.22 -2.97 2.45
N PRO A 55 15.58 -2.91 1.28
CA PRO A 55 14.81 -1.73 0.88
C PRO A 55 13.52 -1.59 1.70
N ALA A 56 12.90 -0.41 1.65
CA ALA A 56 11.56 -0.20 2.15
C ALA A 56 10.55 -0.18 0.99
N ALA A 57 9.31 -0.61 1.26
CA ALA A 57 8.20 -0.51 0.32
C ALA A 57 7.16 0.49 0.81
N ILE A 58 6.65 1.30 -0.11
CA ILE A 58 5.54 2.23 0.13
C ILE A 58 4.41 1.89 -0.83
N GLY A 59 3.19 1.85 -0.33
CA GLY A 59 2.04 1.62 -1.18
C GLY A 59 0.81 2.43 -0.78
N TYR A 60 0.04 2.85 -1.77
CA TYR A 60 -1.21 3.58 -1.61
C TYR A 60 -2.37 2.76 -2.17
N CYS A 61 -3.48 2.66 -1.45
CA CYS A 61 -4.66 1.91 -1.89
C CYS A 61 -4.29 0.45 -2.24
N PHE A 62 -4.47 0.02 -3.49
CA PHE A 62 -4.03 -1.28 -3.99
C PHE A 62 -2.52 -1.52 -3.78
N GLY A 63 -1.68 -0.48 -3.97
CA GLY A 63 -0.25 -0.57 -3.69
C GLY A 63 0.05 -0.82 -2.21
N GLY A 64 -0.77 -0.30 -1.28
CA GLY A 64 -0.66 -0.59 0.15
C GLY A 64 -0.98 -2.05 0.47
N MET A 65 -2.00 -2.63 -0.17
CA MET A 65 -2.29 -4.05 -0.09
C MET A 65 -1.15 -4.90 -0.67
N ALA A 66 -0.59 -4.49 -1.82
CA ALA A 66 0.55 -5.17 -2.43
C ALA A 66 1.78 -5.20 -1.50
N ALA A 67 2.04 -4.09 -0.81
CA ALA A 67 3.13 -4.01 0.16
C ALA A 67 2.91 -4.96 1.36
N ILE A 68 1.68 -5.12 1.84
CA ILE A 68 1.34 -6.10 2.88
C ILE A 68 1.49 -7.54 2.35
N GLU A 69 1.08 -7.82 1.12
CA GLU A 69 1.30 -9.14 0.50
C GLU A 69 2.78 -9.47 0.29
N ALA A 70 3.62 -8.48 0.02
CA ALA A 70 5.07 -8.67 0.00
C ALA A 70 5.61 -9.12 1.37
N VAL A 71 5.08 -8.57 2.47
CA VAL A 71 5.41 -9.03 3.83
C VAL A 71 4.95 -10.47 4.07
N ARG A 72 3.71 -10.80 3.68
CA ARG A 72 3.16 -12.17 3.78
C ARG A 72 3.94 -13.18 2.95
N GLY A 73 4.52 -12.72 1.85
CA GLY A 73 5.42 -13.51 1.00
C GLY A 73 6.85 -13.63 1.52
N GLY A 74 7.18 -13.01 2.66
CA GLY A 74 8.51 -13.09 3.28
C GLY A 74 9.60 -12.34 2.54
N LEU A 75 9.25 -11.34 1.71
CA LEU A 75 10.24 -10.54 1.00
C LEU A 75 11.20 -9.84 1.97
N ASN A 76 12.46 -9.75 1.60
CA ASN A 76 13.49 -9.11 2.43
C ASN A 76 13.38 -7.58 2.34
N LEU A 77 12.49 -7.03 3.17
CA LEU A 77 12.23 -5.60 3.29
C LEU A 77 12.62 -5.11 4.69
N GLY A 78 13.26 -3.97 4.79
CA GLY A 78 13.56 -3.31 6.07
C GLY A 78 12.29 -2.71 6.69
N GLY A 79 11.35 -2.26 5.87
CA GLY A 79 10.06 -1.78 6.34
C GLY A 79 9.05 -1.62 5.24
N VAL A 80 7.78 -1.55 5.65
CA VAL A 80 6.64 -1.37 4.74
C VAL A 80 5.73 -0.27 5.28
N VAL A 81 5.29 0.62 4.41
CA VAL A 81 4.28 1.63 4.73
C VAL A 81 3.07 1.48 3.81
N SER A 82 1.93 1.19 4.38
CA SER A 82 0.65 1.08 3.67
C SER A 82 -0.24 2.28 3.99
N PHE A 83 -0.49 3.13 2.99
CA PHE A 83 -1.43 4.24 3.08
C PHE A 83 -2.79 3.81 2.54
N HIS A 84 -3.81 3.82 3.40
CA HIS A 84 -5.18 3.41 3.06
C HIS A 84 -5.25 2.14 2.18
N GLY A 85 -4.35 1.19 2.41
CA GLY A 85 -4.39 -0.11 1.74
C GLY A 85 -5.46 -1.03 2.35
N LEU A 86 -6.02 -1.93 1.54
CA LEU A 86 -6.83 -3.01 2.08
C LEU A 86 -5.91 -3.95 2.86
N LEU A 87 -6.39 -4.43 3.98
CA LEU A 87 -5.58 -5.25 4.90
C LEU A 87 -5.58 -6.74 4.51
N GLN A 88 -6.61 -7.19 3.81
CA GLN A 88 -6.72 -8.53 3.27
C GLN A 88 -6.92 -8.49 1.76
N THR A 89 -6.31 -9.43 1.07
CA THR A 89 -6.49 -9.71 -0.36
C THR A 89 -7.77 -10.52 -0.59
N GLY A 90 -8.41 -10.30 -1.71
CA GLY A 90 -9.65 -11.00 -2.10
C GLY A 90 -10.91 -10.57 -1.33
N GLU A 91 -10.83 -9.58 -0.47
CA GLU A 91 -11.93 -9.16 0.42
C GLU A 91 -12.53 -7.77 0.13
N ASP A 92 -12.37 -7.23 -1.07
CA ASP A 92 -13.04 -5.98 -1.41
C ASP A 92 -14.55 -6.07 -1.13
N PRO A 93 -15.12 -5.17 -0.31
CA PRO A 93 -16.53 -5.19 0.05
C PRO A 93 -17.49 -4.91 -1.12
N ASN A 94 -16.98 -4.52 -2.28
CA ASN A 94 -17.78 -4.26 -3.48
C ASN A 94 -17.48 -5.28 -4.60
N PRO A 95 -18.03 -6.50 -4.55
CA PRO A 95 -17.69 -7.58 -5.47
C PRO A 95 -18.12 -7.34 -6.92
N ALA A 96 -19.05 -6.44 -7.16
CA ALA A 96 -19.60 -6.17 -8.49
C ALA A 96 -19.07 -4.87 -9.12
N ARG A 97 -18.02 -4.29 -8.57
CA ARG A 97 -17.49 -3.03 -9.07
C ARG A 97 -17.07 -3.15 -10.53
N PHE A 98 -17.55 -2.25 -11.37
CA PHE A 98 -17.36 -2.24 -12.83
C PHE A 98 -17.88 -3.51 -13.57
N GLY A 99 -18.74 -4.33 -12.93
CA GLY A 99 -19.24 -5.57 -13.53
C GLY A 99 -18.16 -6.63 -13.77
N VAL A 100 -17.06 -6.57 -13.03
CA VAL A 100 -16.00 -7.57 -13.09
C VAL A 100 -16.33 -8.71 -12.14
N GLU A 101 -16.42 -9.92 -12.67
CA GLU A 101 -16.56 -11.13 -11.85
C GLU A 101 -15.24 -11.47 -11.16
N ARG A 102 -15.34 -11.94 -9.92
CA ARG A 102 -14.18 -12.35 -9.15
C ARG A 102 -13.98 -13.86 -9.26
N PRO A 103 -12.79 -14.30 -9.65
CA PRO A 103 -12.47 -15.72 -9.62
C PRO A 103 -12.43 -16.22 -8.16
N PRO A 104 -12.47 -17.54 -7.93
CA PRO A 104 -12.19 -18.10 -6.62
C PRO A 104 -10.82 -17.67 -6.11
N LEU A 105 -10.76 -17.29 -4.82
CA LEU A 105 -9.51 -16.90 -4.19
C LEU A 105 -8.56 -18.11 -4.10
N LYS A 106 -7.35 -17.95 -4.61
CA LYS A 106 -6.25 -18.89 -4.47
C LYS A 106 -5.30 -18.38 -3.38
N THR A 107 -5.24 -19.09 -2.29
CA THR A 107 -4.37 -18.78 -1.15
C THR A 107 -3.10 -19.61 -1.18
N CYS A 108 -2.05 -19.10 -0.55
CA CYS A 108 -0.83 -19.83 -0.22
C CYS A 108 -0.40 -19.50 1.22
N ASP A 109 0.49 -20.29 1.78
CA ASP A 109 0.97 -20.09 3.13
C ASP A 109 1.73 -18.77 3.27
N ASN A 110 1.59 -18.13 4.41
CA ASN A 110 2.32 -16.91 4.73
C ASN A 110 3.71 -17.26 5.27
N THR A 111 4.71 -16.51 4.81
CA THR A 111 6.09 -16.61 5.26
C THR A 111 6.57 -15.21 5.62
N TYR A 112 6.64 -14.92 6.91
CA TYR A 112 7.01 -13.57 7.37
C TYR A 112 8.51 -13.44 7.58
N ASN A 113 9.06 -12.26 7.23
CA ASN A 113 10.39 -11.84 7.65
C ASN A 113 10.26 -11.04 8.95
N ALA A 114 10.71 -11.59 10.06
CA ALA A 114 10.60 -10.97 11.39
C ALA A 114 11.37 -9.65 11.53
N ASN A 115 12.25 -9.32 10.58
CA ASN A 115 13.00 -8.06 10.61
C ASN A 115 12.30 -6.91 9.87
N THR A 116 11.15 -7.17 9.23
CA THR A 116 10.37 -6.14 8.53
C THR A 116 9.50 -5.38 9.52
N ILE A 117 9.63 -4.05 9.55
CA ILE A 117 8.74 -3.18 10.34
C ILE A 117 7.56 -2.74 9.46
N ILE A 118 6.34 -2.88 9.98
CA ILE A 118 5.11 -2.59 9.22
C ILE A 118 4.44 -1.35 9.81
N LEU A 119 4.22 -0.33 8.98
CA LEU A 119 3.47 0.86 9.32
C LEU A 119 2.19 0.95 8.49
N ILE A 120 1.05 0.94 9.14
CA ILE A 120 -0.26 1.10 8.52
C ILE A 120 -0.82 2.48 8.85
N GLU A 121 -1.11 3.24 7.82
CA GLU A 121 -1.77 4.56 7.89
C GLU A 121 -3.20 4.43 7.36
N ASN A 122 -4.18 4.30 8.29
CA ASN A 122 -5.58 4.00 7.95
C ASN A 122 -6.54 5.10 8.38
N GLY A 123 -7.49 5.44 7.52
CA GLY A 123 -8.59 6.34 7.83
C GLY A 123 -9.69 5.66 8.65
N ALA A 124 -10.22 6.36 9.68
CA ALA A 124 -11.31 5.82 10.50
C ALA A 124 -12.60 5.60 9.70
N ASP A 125 -12.85 6.46 8.71
CA ASP A 125 -14.04 6.41 7.84
C ASP A 125 -13.78 5.66 6.54
N ASP A 126 -12.70 4.86 6.49
CA ASP A 126 -12.38 4.01 5.33
C ASP A 126 -13.32 2.80 5.28
N GLN A 127 -14.28 2.85 4.36
CA GLN A 127 -15.28 1.80 4.17
C GLN A 127 -14.71 0.53 3.53
N LEU A 128 -13.52 0.61 2.90
CA LEU A 128 -12.84 -0.54 2.32
C LEU A 128 -12.02 -1.32 3.36
N VAL A 129 -11.85 -0.75 4.56
CA VAL A 129 -11.14 -1.36 5.70
C VAL A 129 -12.08 -1.43 6.91
N PRO A 130 -13.07 -2.32 6.92
CA PRO A 130 -14.02 -2.47 8.02
C PRO A 130 -13.32 -2.93 9.30
N LEU A 131 -13.96 -2.74 10.45
CA LEU A 131 -13.39 -3.04 11.76
C LEU A 131 -12.95 -4.50 11.89
N GLU A 132 -13.72 -5.42 11.34
CA GLU A 132 -13.39 -6.85 11.35
C GLU A 132 -12.09 -7.15 10.59
N SER A 133 -11.86 -6.49 9.45
CA SER A 133 -10.61 -6.59 8.68
C SER A 133 -9.41 -6.11 9.49
N ARG A 134 -9.58 -5.04 10.29
CA ARG A 134 -8.53 -4.52 11.18
C ARG A 134 -8.19 -5.52 12.28
N HIS A 135 -9.19 -6.08 12.95
CA HIS A 135 -8.97 -7.07 14.01
C HIS A 135 -8.25 -8.32 13.48
N ARG A 136 -8.68 -8.85 12.33
CA ARG A 136 -7.96 -9.98 11.70
C ARG A 136 -6.51 -9.65 11.38
N PHE A 137 -6.26 -8.44 10.90
CA PHE A 137 -4.89 -8.00 10.64
C PHE A 137 -4.05 -7.92 11.92
N PHE A 138 -4.59 -7.41 13.02
CA PHE A 138 -3.89 -7.34 14.30
C PHE A 138 -3.56 -8.74 14.82
N ASP A 139 -4.54 -9.63 14.84
CA ASP A 139 -4.37 -11.02 15.27
C ASP A 139 -3.32 -11.75 14.41
N GLU A 140 -3.34 -11.50 13.09
CA GLU A 140 -2.38 -12.07 12.14
C GLU A 140 -0.95 -11.58 12.40
N MET A 141 -0.75 -10.28 12.58
CA MET A 141 0.57 -9.68 12.78
C MET A 141 1.15 -10.08 14.15
N ASP A 142 0.31 -10.13 15.18
CA ASP A 142 0.71 -10.61 16.51
C ASP A 142 1.12 -12.08 16.49
N ALA A 143 0.35 -12.93 15.80
CA ALA A 143 0.67 -14.35 15.66
C ALA A 143 1.94 -14.59 14.83
N ALA A 144 2.22 -13.72 13.85
CA ALA A 144 3.43 -13.76 13.02
C ALA A 144 4.68 -13.27 13.77
N GLY A 145 4.52 -12.56 14.89
CA GLY A 145 5.61 -11.99 15.68
C GLY A 145 6.42 -10.90 14.94
N VAL A 146 5.80 -10.23 13.98
CA VAL A 146 6.41 -9.11 13.26
C VAL A 146 6.24 -7.80 14.05
N ASP A 147 7.11 -6.84 13.83
CA ASP A 147 6.98 -5.50 14.40
C ASP A 147 6.02 -4.66 13.56
N TRP A 148 4.94 -4.16 14.15
CA TRP A 148 3.91 -3.42 13.44
C TRP A 148 3.32 -2.25 14.23
N VAL A 149 2.94 -1.20 13.50
CA VAL A 149 2.24 -0.01 14.00
C VAL A 149 1.03 0.26 13.14
N PHE A 150 -0.10 0.57 13.78
CA PHE A 150 -1.33 0.93 13.10
C PHE A 150 -1.84 2.30 13.56
N HIS A 151 -1.81 3.28 12.69
CA HIS A 151 -2.39 4.60 12.94
C HIS A 151 -3.82 4.67 12.41
N HIS A 152 -4.74 5.03 13.30
CA HIS A 152 -6.15 5.18 13.01
C HIS A 152 -6.55 6.65 13.05
N HIS A 153 -6.67 7.26 11.87
CA HIS A 153 -6.94 8.69 11.72
C HIS A 153 -8.43 8.99 11.73
N ALA A 154 -8.92 9.66 12.77
CA ALA A 154 -10.31 10.06 12.90
C ALA A 154 -10.79 10.92 11.72
N LYS A 155 -12.06 10.73 11.30
CA LYS A 155 -12.72 11.52 10.23
C LYS A 155 -11.97 11.50 8.89
N THR A 156 -11.27 10.43 8.59
CA THR A 156 -10.41 10.32 7.43
C THR A 156 -10.91 9.19 6.51
N PRO A 157 -11.26 9.49 5.25
CA PRO A 157 -11.79 8.51 4.31
C PRO A 157 -10.68 7.70 3.63
N HIS A 158 -11.09 6.68 2.83
CA HIS A 158 -10.21 6.01 1.90
C HIS A 158 -9.61 7.00 0.88
N GLY A 159 -8.34 6.85 0.55
CA GLY A 159 -7.67 7.71 -0.43
C GLY A 159 -7.28 9.09 0.10
N PHE A 160 -7.16 9.25 1.42
CA PHE A 160 -6.84 10.51 2.08
C PHE A 160 -5.50 11.15 1.66
N ALA A 161 -4.58 10.36 1.11
CA ALA A 161 -3.28 10.80 0.64
C ALA A 161 -3.18 10.88 -0.90
N LEU A 162 -4.33 10.82 -1.61
CA LEU A 162 -4.35 11.06 -3.05
C LEU A 162 -4.35 12.56 -3.33
N PRO A 163 -3.47 13.05 -4.23
CA PRO A 163 -3.53 14.44 -4.69
C PRO A 163 -4.92 14.79 -5.23
N ALA A 164 -5.37 16.00 -4.96
CA ALA A 164 -6.70 16.46 -5.41
C ALA A 164 -6.90 16.41 -6.93
N THR A 165 -5.80 16.42 -7.68
CA THR A 165 -5.80 16.29 -9.15
C THR A 165 -5.99 14.86 -9.66
N LEU A 166 -5.78 13.85 -8.79
CA LEU A 166 -5.81 12.42 -9.15
C LEU A 166 -6.98 11.67 -8.50
N GLY A 167 -7.59 12.24 -7.49
CA GLY A 167 -8.69 11.61 -6.73
C GLY A 167 -10.03 12.32 -6.91
N PRO A 168 -11.14 11.65 -6.56
CA PRO A 168 -12.44 12.31 -6.46
C PRO A 168 -12.40 13.48 -5.46
N PRO A 169 -13.18 14.54 -5.70
CA PRO A 169 -13.25 15.68 -4.78
C PRO A 169 -13.56 15.24 -3.34
N GLY A 170 -12.88 15.86 -2.36
CA GLY A 170 -13.10 15.62 -0.95
C GLY A 170 -12.43 14.36 -0.36
N ARG A 171 -11.61 13.64 -1.14
CA ARG A 171 -10.84 12.51 -0.60
C ARG A 171 -9.55 12.94 0.09
N LEU A 172 -8.82 13.88 -0.47
CA LEU A 172 -7.61 14.39 0.17
C LEU A 172 -7.93 14.98 1.55
N HIS A 173 -7.30 14.45 2.58
CA HIS A 173 -7.38 14.99 3.95
C HIS A 173 -5.99 15.49 4.36
N GLU A 174 -5.71 16.76 4.06
CA GLU A 174 -4.39 17.37 4.18
C GLU A 174 -3.68 17.15 5.52
N ALA A 175 -4.44 17.23 6.63
CA ALA A 175 -3.87 17.05 7.96
C ALA A 175 -3.40 15.60 8.18
N THR A 176 -4.16 14.62 7.69
CA THR A 176 -3.79 13.21 7.78
C THR A 176 -2.66 12.87 6.82
N ASP A 177 -2.73 13.35 5.58
CA ASP A 177 -1.66 13.19 4.59
C ASP A 177 -0.32 13.68 5.13
N ARG A 178 -0.29 14.88 5.72
CA ARG A 178 0.93 15.41 6.37
C ARG A 178 1.40 14.54 7.54
N ARG A 179 0.49 14.13 8.43
CA ARG A 179 0.85 13.33 9.61
C ARG A 179 1.39 11.96 9.23
N SER A 180 0.72 11.27 8.33
CA SER A 180 1.12 9.95 7.86
C SER A 180 2.46 10.00 7.10
N THR A 181 2.72 11.06 6.35
CA THR A 181 4.03 11.28 5.71
C THR A 181 5.14 11.46 6.77
N VAL A 182 4.88 12.21 7.85
CA VAL A 182 5.86 12.36 8.96
C VAL A 182 6.13 11.01 9.63
N ASN A 183 5.10 10.19 9.86
CA ASN A 183 5.25 8.85 10.43
C ASN A 183 6.11 7.95 9.54
N MET A 184 5.84 7.93 8.23
CA MET A 184 6.67 7.22 7.24
C MET A 184 8.14 7.65 7.30
N LEU A 185 8.40 8.95 7.31
CA LEU A 185 9.76 9.48 7.36
C LEU A 185 10.45 9.15 8.69
N SER A 186 9.70 9.06 9.79
CA SER A 186 10.23 8.58 11.07
C SER A 186 10.68 7.13 10.99
N LEU A 187 9.87 6.25 10.40
CA LEU A 187 10.23 4.87 10.14
C LEU A 187 11.48 4.76 9.25
N PHE A 188 11.57 5.59 8.19
CA PHE A 188 12.75 5.56 7.32
C PHE A 188 14.04 5.98 8.02
N ARG A 189 13.99 6.89 8.99
CA ARG A 189 15.16 7.22 9.82
C ARG A 189 15.62 6.05 10.69
N GLU A 190 14.69 5.24 11.14
CA GLU A 190 14.99 4.04 11.91
C GLU A 190 15.62 2.95 11.04
N ILE A 191 15.02 2.68 9.87
CA ILE A 191 15.50 1.65 8.94
C ILE A 191 16.83 2.04 8.27
N PHE A 192 17.02 3.33 7.97
CA PHE A 192 18.17 3.86 7.23
C PHE A 192 18.95 4.91 8.05
N PRO A 193 19.53 4.56 9.21
CA PRO A 193 20.13 5.54 10.13
C PRO A 193 21.35 6.25 9.54
N GLY A 194 22.02 5.67 8.55
CA GLY A 194 23.20 6.27 7.89
C GLY A 194 22.89 7.18 6.71
N VAL A 195 21.63 7.26 6.29
CA VAL A 195 21.25 8.07 5.13
C VAL A 195 21.00 9.52 5.55
N PRO A 196 21.67 10.52 4.92
CA PRO A 196 21.38 11.93 5.17
C PRO A 196 19.92 12.24 4.92
N GLN A 197 19.26 12.83 5.92
CA GLN A 197 17.86 13.18 5.80
C GLN A 197 17.71 14.55 5.13
N ASN A 198 16.84 14.63 4.12
CA ASN A 198 16.44 15.92 3.58
C ASN A 198 15.64 16.67 4.66
N PRO A 199 16.02 17.90 5.05
CA PRO A 199 15.33 18.65 6.09
C PRO A 199 13.89 19.06 5.70
N VAL A 200 13.52 18.89 4.43
CA VAL A 200 12.19 19.22 3.91
C VAL A 200 11.66 18.08 3.06
N ALA A 201 10.50 17.57 3.41
CA ALA A 201 9.72 16.67 2.57
C ALA A 201 8.47 17.38 2.05
N HIS A 202 7.87 16.83 1.02
CA HIS A 202 6.58 17.30 0.48
C HIS A 202 5.58 16.15 0.55
N ASN A 203 4.38 16.45 1.03
CA ASN A 203 3.26 15.52 1.00
C ASN A 203 2.53 15.52 -0.36
N ALA A 204 1.49 14.69 -0.50
CA ALA A 204 0.69 14.61 -1.72
C ALA A 204 0.00 15.94 -2.10
N ALA A 205 -0.24 16.83 -1.14
CA ALA A 205 -0.76 18.19 -1.36
C ALA A 205 0.32 19.19 -1.79
N GLY A 206 1.61 18.77 -1.90
CA GLY A 206 2.73 19.64 -2.22
C GLY A 206 3.16 20.56 -1.07
N THR A 207 2.67 20.32 0.14
CA THR A 207 3.04 21.10 1.33
C THR A 207 4.39 20.65 1.84
N SER A 208 5.30 21.60 2.08
CA SER A 208 6.58 21.32 2.73
C SER A 208 6.38 20.87 4.17
N ILE A 209 7.00 19.78 4.52
CA ILE A 209 6.98 19.20 5.88
C ILE A 209 8.38 19.31 6.44
N PRO A 210 8.61 20.14 7.48
CA PRO A 210 9.89 20.12 8.18
C PRO A 210 10.07 18.78 8.88
N LEU A 211 11.25 18.21 8.77
CA LEU A 211 11.64 16.92 9.34
C LEU A 211 12.32 17.10 10.70
#